data_a6e2e70fe67c707d52a6cdb19c0b2b1c
#
_entry.id   a6e2e70fe67c707d52a6cdb19c0b2b1c
#
_cell.length_a   1.000
_cell.length_b   1.000
_cell.length_c   1.000
_cell.angle_alpha   90.00
_cell.angle_beta   90.00
_cell.angle_gamma   90.00
#
_symmetry.space_group_name_H-M   'P 1'
#
loop_
_entity.id
_entity.type
_entity.pdbx_description
1 polymer ?
#
loop_
_entity_poly.entity_id
_entity_poly.type
_entity_poly.pdbx_seq_one_letter_code
_entity_poly.pdbx_strand_id
1 'polypeptide(L)'
;VHLFRLFRKEQTDPESFYAGLAEDTVSQIEGYCELRGRTVVDVGGGPGHFTAVFRQRGAKCYLFEPDSAEMLSRGEAPSGAVIADGYWLPVRDGGADITLSSNVLEHVRDPLGLIDEMVRATRPGGLIYLSFTNWYSPWGGHEMSPWHYLGFGFAERRYVRRNGRPPKNRFGTSLFPLHVGSVLRLIRSRSDVGIVDALPRYYPRWCKAIVRIPGLREVATWNLLLVLRRVE
;
A
#
# COMPACT_ATOMS: atom_id res chain seq x y z
N VAL A 1 -11.88 14.17 3.81
CA VAL A 1 -12.11 14.54 5.23
C VAL A 1 -12.38 13.31 6.10
N HIS A 2 -13.05 12.27 5.55
CA HIS A 2 -13.38 11.05 6.32
C HIS A 2 -12.13 10.22 6.62
N LEU A 3 -11.30 9.90 5.62
CA LEU A 3 -10.06 9.12 5.78
C LEU A 3 -9.06 9.78 6.73
N PHE A 4 -8.93 11.10 6.70
CA PHE A 4 -8.04 11.80 7.63
C PHE A 4 -8.48 11.64 9.10
N ARG A 5 -9.78 11.60 9.37
CA ARG A 5 -10.30 11.32 10.71
C ARG A 5 -10.04 9.87 11.13
N LEU A 6 -10.21 8.93 10.21
CA LEU A 6 -9.93 7.51 10.46
C LEU A 6 -8.42 7.28 10.70
N PHE A 7 -7.56 7.91 9.93
CA PHE A 7 -6.12 7.82 10.07
C PHE A 7 -5.61 8.19 11.47
N ARG A 8 -6.25 9.15 12.15
CA ARG A 8 -5.94 9.49 13.55
C ARG A 8 -6.27 8.36 14.53
N LYS A 9 -7.06 7.38 14.14
CA LYS A 9 -7.44 6.22 14.95
C LYS A 9 -6.56 4.99 14.67
N GLU A 10 -5.67 5.02 13.70
CA GLU A 10 -4.86 3.87 13.29
C GLU A 10 -4.16 3.17 14.46
N GLN A 11 -3.64 3.93 15.42
CA GLN A 11 -2.93 3.37 16.58
C GLN A 11 -3.84 3.03 17.77
N THR A 12 -5.06 3.57 17.82
CA THR A 12 -6.00 3.37 18.95
C THR A 12 -7.12 2.41 18.60
N ASP A 13 -7.50 2.31 17.33
CA ASP A 13 -8.57 1.46 16.81
C ASP A 13 -8.21 1.04 15.36
N PRO A 14 -7.17 0.16 15.20
CA PRO A 14 -6.70 -0.26 13.87
C PRO A 14 -7.79 -0.94 13.05
N GLU A 15 -8.66 -1.72 13.68
CA GLU A 15 -9.73 -2.46 13.01
C GLU A 15 -10.68 -1.50 12.27
N SER A 16 -11.21 -0.49 12.96
CA SER A 16 -12.06 0.53 12.33
C SER A 16 -11.34 1.34 11.26
N PHE A 17 -10.05 1.60 11.46
CA PHE A 17 -9.24 2.30 10.47
C PHE A 17 -9.10 1.49 9.18
N TYR A 18 -8.65 0.24 9.27
CA TYR A 18 -8.43 -0.59 8.09
C TYR A 18 -9.73 -0.99 7.40
N ALA A 19 -10.81 -1.21 8.13
CA ALA A 19 -12.13 -1.43 7.55
C ALA A 19 -12.60 -0.21 6.73
N GLY A 20 -12.50 1.00 7.29
CA GLY A 20 -12.86 2.22 6.59
C GLY A 20 -11.93 2.54 5.40
N LEU A 21 -10.63 2.21 5.53
CA LEU A 21 -9.66 2.36 4.45
C LEU A 21 -9.96 1.40 3.29
N ALA A 22 -10.38 0.16 3.60
CA ALA A 22 -10.76 -0.82 2.60
C ALA A 22 -12.02 -0.39 1.83
N GLU A 23 -13.05 0.08 2.53
CA GLU A 23 -14.27 0.61 1.90
C GLU A 23 -13.98 1.79 0.95
N ASP A 24 -13.19 2.76 1.41
CA ASP A 24 -12.80 3.91 0.59
C ASP A 24 -11.99 3.48 -0.64
N THR A 25 -11.02 2.57 -0.44
CA THR A 25 -10.17 2.04 -1.52
C THR A 25 -10.99 1.34 -2.58
N VAL A 26 -11.87 0.42 -2.17
CA VAL A 26 -12.71 -0.34 -3.11
C VAL A 26 -13.66 0.61 -3.85
N SER A 27 -14.28 1.57 -3.14
CA SER A 27 -15.11 2.60 -3.78
C SER A 27 -14.34 3.49 -4.76
N GLN A 28 -13.07 3.78 -4.48
CA GLN A 28 -12.21 4.49 -5.44
C GLN A 28 -11.94 3.64 -6.69
N ILE A 29 -11.66 2.35 -6.53
CA ILE A 29 -11.40 1.43 -7.66
C ILE A 29 -12.64 1.25 -8.52
N GLU A 30 -13.83 1.21 -7.94
CA GLU A 30 -15.12 1.19 -8.68
C GLU A 30 -15.29 2.40 -9.60
N GLY A 31 -14.66 3.53 -9.27
CA GLY A 31 -14.61 4.70 -10.16
C GLY A 31 -13.74 4.52 -11.41
N TYR A 32 -12.92 3.48 -11.49
CA TYR A 32 -12.05 3.17 -12.63
C TYR A 32 -12.48 1.92 -13.42
N CYS A 33 -13.15 0.97 -12.77
CA CYS A 33 -13.63 -0.27 -13.39
C CYS A 33 -14.74 -0.92 -12.57
N GLU A 34 -15.58 -1.71 -13.23
CA GLU A 34 -16.56 -2.57 -12.58
C GLU A 34 -15.82 -3.73 -11.86
N LEU A 35 -16.26 -4.07 -10.64
CA LEU A 35 -15.64 -5.12 -9.82
C LEU A 35 -16.28 -6.49 -9.95
N ARG A 36 -17.59 -6.55 -10.24
CA ARG A 36 -18.33 -7.82 -10.31
C ARG A 36 -17.70 -8.79 -11.30
N GLY A 37 -17.35 -9.97 -10.80
CA GLY A 37 -16.74 -11.04 -11.58
C GLY A 37 -15.26 -10.85 -11.91
N ARG A 38 -14.65 -9.70 -11.54
CA ARG A 38 -13.23 -9.44 -11.76
C ARG A 38 -12.36 -10.25 -10.81
N THR A 39 -11.19 -10.63 -11.31
CA THR A 39 -10.12 -11.24 -10.50
C THR A 39 -9.23 -10.16 -9.91
N VAL A 40 -9.19 -10.07 -8.59
CA VAL A 40 -8.37 -9.14 -7.82
C VAL A 40 -7.27 -9.91 -7.09
N VAL A 41 -6.06 -9.40 -7.13
CA VAL A 41 -4.90 -9.88 -6.38
C VAL A 41 -4.52 -8.82 -5.35
N ASP A 42 -4.65 -9.17 -4.07
CA ASP A 42 -4.33 -8.33 -2.92
C ASP A 42 -2.95 -8.74 -2.39
N VAL A 43 -1.94 -7.91 -2.66
CA VAL A 43 -0.53 -8.18 -2.37
C VAL A 43 -0.12 -7.52 -1.05
N GLY A 44 0.24 -8.33 -0.05
CA GLY A 44 0.53 -7.86 1.29
C GLY A 44 -0.75 -7.44 2.02
N GLY A 45 -1.86 -8.14 1.79
CA GLY A 45 -3.18 -7.75 2.30
C GLY A 45 -3.40 -8.03 3.78
N GLY A 46 -2.39 -8.56 4.51
CA GLY A 46 -2.44 -8.83 5.94
C GLY A 46 -3.66 -9.68 6.33
N PRO A 47 -4.49 -9.22 7.27
CA PRO A 47 -5.67 -9.97 7.72
C PRO A 47 -6.88 -9.89 6.77
N GLY A 48 -6.72 -9.31 5.56
CA GLY A 48 -7.71 -9.38 4.48
C GLY A 48 -8.86 -8.37 4.53
N HIS A 49 -8.67 -7.19 5.11
CA HIS A 49 -9.70 -6.15 5.12
C HIS A 49 -10.16 -5.76 3.70
N PHE A 50 -9.20 -5.51 2.79
CA PHE A 50 -9.50 -5.18 1.39
C PHE A 50 -10.16 -6.37 0.68
N THR A 51 -9.59 -7.56 0.85
CA THR A 51 -10.12 -8.81 0.26
C THR A 51 -11.59 -9.03 0.64
N ALA A 52 -11.99 -8.78 1.88
CA ALA A 52 -13.37 -8.92 2.33
C ALA A 52 -14.31 -7.96 1.58
N VAL A 53 -13.94 -6.68 1.46
CA VAL A 53 -14.77 -5.67 0.78
C VAL A 53 -14.86 -5.95 -0.72
N PHE A 54 -13.75 -6.33 -1.39
CA PHE A 54 -13.79 -6.72 -2.80
C PHE A 54 -14.79 -7.86 -3.06
N ARG A 55 -14.80 -8.87 -2.20
CA ARG A 55 -15.73 -10.00 -2.30
C ARG A 55 -17.18 -9.59 -2.10
N GLN A 56 -17.44 -8.69 -1.16
CA GLN A 56 -18.78 -8.12 -0.95
C GLN A 56 -19.28 -7.37 -2.20
N ARG A 57 -18.38 -6.77 -3.00
CA ARG A 57 -18.69 -6.13 -4.29
C ARG A 57 -18.72 -7.12 -5.47
N GLY A 58 -18.63 -8.42 -5.21
CA GLY A 58 -18.75 -9.49 -6.22
C GLY A 58 -17.49 -9.78 -7.01
N ALA A 59 -16.31 -9.30 -6.57
CA ALA A 59 -15.04 -9.67 -7.15
C ALA A 59 -14.54 -11.03 -6.62
N LYS A 60 -13.71 -11.70 -7.42
CA LYS A 60 -12.92 -12.87 -6.99
C LYS A 60 -11.58 -12.35 -6.47
N CYS A 61 -11.45 -12.16 -5.17
CA CYS A 61 -10.24 -11.63 -4.58
C CYS A 61 -9.39 -12.72 -3.92
N TYR A 62 -8.09 -12.74 -4.27
CA TYR A 62 -7.06 -13.63 -3.72
C TYR A 62 -6.05 -12.79 -2.97
N LEU A 63 -5.77 -13.18 -1.73
CA LEU A 63 -4.84 -12.50 -0.85
C LEU A 63 -3.52 -13.25 -0.81
N PHE A 64 -2.41 -12.53 -0.97
CA PHE A 64 -1.05 -13.04 -0.82
C PHE A 64 -0.32 -12.25 0.27
N GLU A 65 0.11 -12.96 1.32
CA GLU A 65 0.76 -12.37 2.49
C GLU A 65 1.94 -13.26 2.89
N PRO A 66 3.18 -12.73 2.97
CA PRO A 66 4.32 -13.54 3.38
C PRO A 66 4.35 -13.84 4.88
N ASP A 67 3.75 -12.99 5.73
CA ASP A 67 3.74 -13.16 7.18
C ASP A 67 2.45 -13.83 7.66
N SER A 68 2.56 -15.10 8.04
CA SER A 68 1.43 -15.86 8.59
C SER A 68 0.86 -15.25 9.88
N ALA A 69 1.67 -14.57 10.68
CA ALA A 69 1.21 -13.92 11.90
C ALA A 69 0.35 -12.70 11.58
N GLU A 70 0.70 -11.91 10.56
CA GLU A 70 -0.14 -10.82 10.07
C GLU A 70 -1.46 -11.36 9.48
N MET A 71 -1.38 -12.39 8.64
CA MET A 71 -2.56 -13.03 8.04
C MET A 71 -3.54 -13.52 9.11
N LEU A 72 -3.03 -14.08 10.21
CA LEU A 72 -3.82 -14.64 11.31
C LEU A 72 -4.15 -13.64 12.43
N SER A 73 -3.78 -12.38 12.28
CA SER A 73 -3.92 -11.38 13.36
C SER A 73 -5.37 -11.14 13.82
N ARG A 74 -6.36 -11.53 13.00
CA ARG A 74 -7.80 -11.50 13.33
C ARG A 74 -8.36 -12.87 13.78
N GLY A 75 -7.48 -13.84 14.06
CA GLY A 75 -7.84 -15.18 14.54
C GLY A 75 -7.90 -16.23 13.43
N GLU A 76 -8.44 -15.91 12.25
CA GLU A 76 -8.56 -16.84 11.13
C GLU A 76 -8.00 -16.23 9.84
N ALA A 77 -7.39 -17.08 9.03
CA ALA A 77 -6.95 -16.67 7.69
C ALA A 77 -8.18 -16.39 6.80
N PRO A 78 -8.17 -15.31 6.01
CA PRO A 78 -9.21 -15.09 5.01
C PRO A 78 -9.30 -16.28 4.04
N SER A 79 -10.51 -16.68 3.67
CA SER A 79 -10.70 -17.75 2.68
C SER A 79 -9.89 -17.45 1.41
N GLY A 80 -9.17 -18.45 0.85
CA GLY A 80 -8.34 -18.26 -0.34
C GLY A 80 -7.13 -17.34 -0.13
N ALA A 81 -6.72 -17.09 1.10
CA ALA A 81 -5.43 -16.46 1.40
C ALA A 81 -4.31 -17.48 1.20
N VAL A 82 -3.19 -17.02 0.69
CA VAL A 82 -2.01 -17.85 0.39
C VAL A 82 -0.78 -17.17 0.98
N ILE A 83 0.06 -17.96 1.67
CA ILE A 83 1.38 -17.48 2.10
C ILE A 83 2.26 -17.42 0.85
N ALA A 84 2.62 -16.21 0.44
CA ALA A 84 3.47 -15.99 -0.72
C ALA A 84 4.26 -14.69 -0.59
N ASP A 85 5.48 -14.72 -1.14
CA ASP A 85 6.30 -13.52 -1.29
C ASP A 85 5.73 -12.63 -2.41
N GLY A 86 5.64 -11.33 -2.16
CA GLY A 86 5.17 -10.36 -3.15
C GLY A 86 6.06 -10.25 -4.40
N TYR A 87 7.30 -10.74 -4.34
CA TYR A 87 8.21 -10.84 -5.50
C TYR A 87 7.94 -12.06 -6.39
N TRP A 88 7.18 -13.05 -5.91
CA TRP A 88 6.93 -14.33 -6.60
C TRP A 88 5.50 -14.76 -6.35
N LEU A 89 4.55 -14.04 -6.93
CA LEU A 89 3.13 -14.36 -6.78
C LEU A 89 2.77 -15.64 -7.56
N PRO A 90 2.08 -16.60 -6.94
CA PRO A 90 1.61 -17.80 -7.63
C PRO A 90 0.42 -17.50 -8.55
N VAL A 91 0.60 -16.50 -9.39
CA VAL A 91 -0.37 -16.01 -10.37
C VAL A 91 0.28 -16.06 -11.75
N ARG A 92 -0.41 -16.63 -12.72
CA ARG A 92 0.06 -16.62 -14.11
C ARG A 92 0.18 -15.20 -14.65
N ASP A 93 0.98 -15.03 -15.68
CA ASP A 93 1.10 -13.75 -16.38
C ASP A 93 -0.28 -13.27 -16.85
N GLY A 94 -0.62 -12.03 -16.53
CA GLY A 94 -1.91 -11.45 -16.88
C GLY A 94 -3.12 -12.13 -16.24
N GLY A 95 -2.94 -12.85 -15.12
CA GLY A 95 -4.01 -13.60 -14.45
C GLY A 95 -5.00 -12.75 -13.66
N ALA A 96 -4.67 -11.50 -13.37
CA ALA A 96 -5.50 -10.57 -12.59
C ALA A 96 -6.06 -9.44 -13.46
N ASP A 97 -7.30 -9.07 -13.23
CA ASP A 97 -7.90 -7.82 -13.77
C ASP A 97 -7.37 -6.61 -13.00
N ILE A 98 -7.14 -6.79 -11.69
CA ILE A 98 -6.71 -5.75 -10.76
C ILE A 98 -5.66 -6.35 -9.83
N THR A 99 -4.54 -5.66 -9.64
CA THR A 99 -3.62 -5.90 -8.53
C THR A 99 -3.65 -4.73 -7.56
N LEU A 100 -3.72 -5.03 -6.27
CA LEU A 100 -3.72 -4.06 -5.18
C LEU A 100 -2.49 -4.29 -4.31
N SER A 101 -1.81 -3.21 -3.94
CA SER A 101 -0.83 -3.20 -2.85
C SER A 101 -0.97 -1.91 -2.07
N SER A 102 -1.33 -2.02 -0.80
CA SER A 102 -1.68 -0.89 0.04
C SER A 102 -0.81 -0.84 1.29
N ASN A 103 0.08 0.16 1.35
CA ASN A 103 1.04 0.35 2.45
C ASN A 103 1.98 -0.87 2.64
N VAL A 104 2.50 -1.40 1.55
CA VAL A 104 3.44 -2.52 1.53
C VAL A 104 4.80 -2.10 0.96
N LEU A 105 4.79 -1.18 -0.02
CA LEU A 105 5.99 -0.83 -0.78
C LEU A 105 7.12 -0.28 0.11
N GLU A 106 6.80 0.41 1.21
CA GLU A 106 7.75 0.88 2.21
C GLU A 106 8.34 -0.24 3.08
N HIS A 107 7.75 -1.44 3.04
CA HIS A 107 8.20 -2.61 3.81
C HIS A 107 9.05 -3.58 3.00
N VAL A 108 9.22 -3.34 1.71
CA VAL A 108 10.02 -4.21 0.83
C VAL A 108 11.38 -3.57 0.51
N ARG A 109 12.41 -4.42 0.45
CA ARG A 109 13.78 -3.96 0.16
C ARG A 109 13.93 -3.53 -1.29
N ASP A 110 13.26 -4.20 -2.21
CA ASP A 110 13.26 -3.91 -3.65
C ASP A 110 11.86 -3.52 -4.13
N PRO A 111 11.52 -2.22 -4.07
CA PRO A 111 10.24 -1.74 -4.57
C PRO A 111 10.02 -2.00 -6.06
N LEU A 112 11.10 -2.05 -6.86
CA LEU A 112 11.03 -2.31 -8.30
C LEU A 112 10.57 -3.75 -8.55
N GLY A 113 11.18 -4.73 -7.89
CA GLY A 113 10.80 -6.14 -8.02
C GLY A 113 9.34 -6.40 -7.66
N LEU A 114 8.81 -5.75 -6.61
CA LEU A 114 7.39 -5.86 -6.27
C LEU A 114 6.50 -5.27 -7.37
N ILE A 115 6.86 -4.10 -7.91
CA ILE A 115 6.10 -3.46 -8.99
C ILE A 115 6.16 -4.31 -10.27
N ASP A 116 7.31 -4.89 -10.61
CA ASP A 116 7.49 -5.78 -11.76
C ASP A 116 6.55 -6.98 -11.66
N GLU A 117 6.47 -7.59 -10.48
CA GLU A 117 5.62 -8.75 -10.25
C GLU A 117 4.13 -8.39 -10.29
N MET A 118 3.74 -7.24 -9.75
CA MET A 118 2.37 -6.73 -9.88
C MET A 118 2.00 -6.47 -11.35
N VAL A 119 2.92 -5.90 -12.12
CA VAL A 119 2.72 -5.66 -13.57
C VAL A 119 2.59 -6.99 -14.30
N ARG A 120 3.46 -7.97 -14.05
CA ARG A 120 3.40 -9.30 -14.65
C ARG A 120 2.05 -9.97 -14.39
N ALA A 121 1.60 -9.95 -13.13
CA ALA A 121 0.34 -10.59 -12.71
C ALA A 121 -0.91 -9.90 -13.26
N THR A 122 -0.85 -8.59 -13.52
CA THR A 122 -1.98 -7.82 -14.08
C THR A 122 -2.10 -8.06 -15.58
N ARG A 123 -3.29 -8.30 -16.12
CA ARG A 123 -3.50 -8.43 -17.57
C ARG A 123 -3.26 -7.13 -18.33
N PRO A 124 -2.94 -7.15 -19.62
CA PRO A 124 -2.96 -5.96 -20.47
C PRO A 124 -4.27 -5.18 -20.32
N GLY A 125 -4.21 -3.87 -20.20
CA GLY A 125 -5.35 -3.00 -19.90
C GLY A 125 -5.91 -3.12 -18.48
N GLY A 126 -5.35 -3.99 -17.63
CA GLY A 126 -5.73 -4.17 -16.23
C GLY A 126 -5.27 -3.01 -15.33
N LEU A 127 -5.82 -2.95 -14.14
CA LEU A 127 -5.59 -1.89 -13.17
C LEU A 127 -4.58 -2.32 -12.10
N ILE A 128 -3.65 -1.44 -11.75
CA ILE A 128 -2.73 -1.60 -10.62
C ILE A 128 -3.00 -0.45 -9.66
N TYR A 129 -3.39 -0.79 -8.42
CA TYR A 129 -3.62 0.17 -7.36
C TYR A 129 -2.49 0.02 -6.33
N LEU A 130 -1.61 1.03 -6.25
CA LEU A 130 -0.42 1.00 -5.43
C LEU A 130 -0.38 2.20 -4.51
N SER A 131 -0.24 1.98 -3.21
CA SER A 131 -0.04 3.07 -2.26
C SER A 131 1.04 2.75 -1.23
N PHE A 132 1.72 3.80 -0.76
CA PHE A 132 2.75 3.68 0.26
C PHE A 132 2.86 4.94 1.12
N THR A 133 3.38 4.76 2.34
CA THR A 133 3.67 5.86 3.25
C THR A 133 4.99 6.52 2.85
N ASN A 134 4.92 7.82 2.56
CA ASN A 134 6.10 8.61 2.23
C ASN A 134 7.00 8.81 3.46
N TRP A 135 8.31 8.66 3.27
CA TRP A 135 9.31 8.84 4.33
C TRP A 135 9.21 10.18 5.06
N TYR A 136 9.03 11.28 4.32
CA TYR A 136 8.91 12.61 4.90
C TYR A 136 7.51 12.95 5.43
N SER A 137 6.60 11.99 5.50
CA SER A 137 5.35 12.18 6.23
C SER A 137 5.58 12.18 7.74
N PRO A 138 4.70 12.80 8.54
CA PRO A 138 4.75 12.71 10.00
C PRO A 138 4.74 11.27 10.52
N TRP A 139 4.34 10.29 9.73
CA TRP A 139 4.24 8.87 10.06
C TRP A 139 5.22 7.98 9.27
N GLY A 140 6.14 8.58 8.49
CA GLY A 140 7.12 7.83 7.69
C GLY A 140 8.03 6.91 8.51
N GLY A 141 8.21 7.19 9.77
CA GLY A 141 8.92 6.35 10.73
C GLY A 141 8.04 5.32 11.45
N HIS A 142 6.76 5.20 11.08
CA HIS A 142 5.78 4.34 11.75
C HIS A 142 5.78 4.59 13.28
N GLU A 143 5.93 3.56 14.12
CA GLU A 143 5.93 3.68 15.60
C GLU A 143 7.05 4.58 16.15
N MET A 144 8.08 4.83 15.33
CA MET A 144 9.21 5.68 15.69
C MET A 144 9.02 7.15 15.28
N SER A 145 7.90 7.48 14.66
CA SER A 145 7.59 8.86 14.28
C SER A 145 7.31 9.73 15.51
N PRO A 146 7.64 11.03 15.48
CA PRO A 146 8.34 11.74 14.40
C PRO A 146 9.88 11.69 14.50
N TRP A 147 10.44 10.84 15.39
CA TRP A 147 11.86 10.82 15.72
C TRP A 147 12.75 10.27 14.62
N HIS A 148 12.16 9.63 13.59
CA HIS A 148 12.87 9.15 12.40
C HIS A 148 13.59 10.28 11.65
N TYR A 149 13.12 11.53 11.75
CA TYR A 149 13.79 12.69 11.17
C TYR A 149 15.17 12.98 11.80
N LEU A 150 15.42 12.50 13.02
CA LEU A 150 16.70 12.64 13.74
C LEU A 150 17.64 11.46 13.52
N GLY A 151 17.29 10.59 12.56
CA GLY A 151 18.10 9.42 12.18
C GLY A 151 17.64 8.11 12.82
N PHE A 152 17.90 7.03 12.11
CA PHE A 152 17.40 5.68 12.40
C PHE A 152 17.81 5.18 13.79
N GLY A 153 19.11 5.23 14.07
CA GLY A 153 19.64 4.74 15.34
C GLY A 153 19.16 5.54 16.56
N PHE A 154 18.90 6.83 16.41
CA PHE A 154 18.32 7.64 17.49
C PHE A 154 16.86 7.23 17.71
N ALA A 155 16.06 7.15 16.67
CA ALA A 155 14.65 6.82 16.76
C ALA A 155 14.41 5.46 17.38
N GLU A 156 15.18 4.43 16.93
CA GLU A 156 15.08 3.06 17.44
C GLU A 156 15.51 2.97 18.92
N ARG A 157 16.66 3.54 19.29
CA ARG A 157 17.12 3.59 20.70
C ARG A 157 16.11 4.29 21.62
N ARG A 158 15.52 5.40 21.15
CA ARG A 158 14.50 6.11 21.90
C ARG A 158 13.24 5.24 22.08
N TYR A 159 12.79 4.57 21.01
CA TYR A 159 11.63 3.67 21.08
C TYR A 159 11.85 2.54 22.07
N VAL A 160 12.98 1.82 21.97
CA VAL A 160 13.36 0.72 22.89
C VAL A 160 13.42 1.21 24.33
N ARG A 161 14.07 2.37 24.58
CA ARG A 161 14.17 2.94 25.94
C ARG A 161 12.79 3.24 26.53
N ARG A 162 11.84 3.70 25.71
CA ARG A 162 10.49 4.06 26.17
C ARG A 162 9.58 2.85 26.35
N ASN A 163 9.69 1.84 25.49
CA ASN A 163 8.70 0.75 25.40
C ASN A 163 9.25 -0.59 25.89
N GLY A 164 10.56 -0.70 26.23
CA GLY A 164 11.19 -1.94 26.71
C GLY A 164 11.32 -3.04 25.65
N ARG A 165 10.94 -2.77 24.40
CA ARG A 165 10.97 -3.73 23.28
C ARG A 165 11.34 -3.03 21.98
N PRO A 166 11.88 -3.76 20.98
CA PRO A 166 12.12 -3.19 19.66
C PRO A 166 10.81 -2.82 18.95
N PRO A 167 10.84 -1.84 18.04
CA PRO A 167 9.69 -1.55 17.18
C PRO A 167 9.43 -2.74 16.23
N LYS A 168 8.18 -2.90 15.81
CA LYS A 168 7.79 -3.90 14.78
C LYS A 168 8.47 -3.55 13.45
N ASN A 169 8.40 -2.28 13.06
CA ASN A 169 8.96 -1.78 11.82
C ASN A 169 10.36 -1.23 12.06
N ARG A 170 11.38 -1.98 11.59
CA ARG A 170 12.79 -1.64 11.79
C ARG A 170 13.43 -1.16 10.50
N PHE A 171 14.15 -0.06 10.58
CA PHE A 171 14.89 0.50 9.44
C PHE A 171 15.89 -0.48 8.85
N GLY A 172 15.88 -0.61 7.51
CA GLY A 172 16.75 -1.48 6.75
C GLY A 172 16.45 -2.98 6.86
N THR A 173 15.41 -3.36 7.61
CA THR A 173 14.96 -4.75 7.76
C THR A 173 13.52 -4.91 7.27
N SER A 174 12.60 -4.17 7.85
CA SER A 174 11.15 -4.22 7.53
C SER A 174 10.55 -2.82 7.28
N LEU A 175 11.39 -1.78 7.22
CA LEU A 175 10.99 -0.43 6.85
C LEU A 175 12.11 0.22 6.05
N PHE A 176 11.80 0.72 4.86
CA PHE A 176 12.75 1.32 3.94
C PHE A 176 12.26 2.72 3.55
N PRO A 177 13.14 3.75 3.59
CA PRO A 177 12.74 5.10 3.20
C PRO A 177 12.33 5.16 1.74
N LEU A 178 11.06 5.49 1.48
CA LEU A 178 10.53 5.75 0.16
C LEU A 178 10.14 7.21 0.00
N HIS A 179 10.43 7.77 -1.17
CA HIS A 179 10.15 9.16 -1.51
C HIS A 179 9.21 9.24 -2.71
N VAL A 180 8.23 10.15 -2.65
CA VAL A 180 7.24 10.34 -3.70
C VAL A 180 7.89 10.54 -5.08
N GLY A 181 8.91 11.43 -5.15
CA GLY A 181 9.58 11.72 -6.40
C GLY A 181 10.38 10.55 -6.98
N SER A 182 10.93 9.68 -6.12
CA SER A 182 11.67 8.51 -6.56
C SER A 182 10.75 7.49 -7.22
N VAL A 183 9.63 7.18 -6.56
CA VAL A 183 8.64 6.23 -7.10
C VAL A 183 7.98 6.80 -8.37
N LEU A 184 7.64 8.09 -8.40
CA LEU A 184 7.09 8.71 -9.61
C LEU A 184 8.08 8.68 -10.79
N ARG A 185 9.39 8.87 -10.56
CA ARG A 185 10.40 8.74 -11.62
C ARG A 185 10.48 7.30 -12.11
N LEU A 186 10.51 6.34 -11.19
CA LEU A 186 10.54 4.92 -11.50
C LEU A 186 9.36 4.52 -12.40
N ILE A 187 8.13 4.88 -12.01
CA ILE A 187 6.94 4.56 -12.81
C ILE A 187 6.95 5.27 -14.17
N ARG A 188 7.39 6.54 -14.23
CA ARG A 188 7.44 7.30 -15.50
C ARG A 188 8.51 6.82 -16.47
N SER A 189 9.55 6.14 -16.00
CA SER A 189 10.57 5.55 -16.87
C SER A 189 10.14 4.22 -17.51
N ARG A 190 8.99 3.68 -17.11
CA ARG A 190 8.44 2.42 -17.61
C ARG A 190 7.59 2.66 -18.85
N SER A 191 7.69 1.74 -19.80
CA SER A 191 6.86 1.70 -21.01
C SER A 191 5.65 0.76 -20.89
N ASP A 192 5.67 -0.14 -19.90
CA ASP A 192 4.67 -1.19 -19.70
C ASP A 192 3.50 -0.78 -18.79
N VAL A 193 3.57 0.42 -18.18
CA VAL A 193 2.48 0.99 -17.37
C VAL A 193 2.26 2.47 -17.65
N GLY A 194 1.01 2.89 -17.64
CA GLY A 194 0.59 4.30 -17.70
C GLY A 194 -0.01 4.75 -16.37
N ILE A 195 0.33 5.97 -15.92
CA ILE A 195 -0.28 6.59 -14.73
C ILE A 195 -1.68 7.12 -15.11
N VAL A 196 -2.72 6.51 -14.56
CA VAL A 196 -4.11 6.98 -14.69
C VAL A 196 -4.35 8.12 -13.70
N ASP A 197 -3.93 7.93 -12.43
CA ASP A 197 -4.06 8.95 -11.40
C ASP A 197 -2.90 8.86 -10.39
N ALA A 198 -2.54 10.00 -9.79
CA ALA A 198 -1.54 10.10 -8.73
C ALA A 198 -2.05 11.09 -7.68
N LEU A 199 -2.31 10.62 -6.47
CA LEU A 199 -3.06 11.34 -5.45
C LEU A 199 -2.36 11.28 -4.09
N PRO A 200 -2.44 12.34 -3.28
CA PRO A 200 -2.21 12.23 -1.85
C PRO A 200 -3.43 11.54 -1.21
N ARG A 201 -3.29 10.28 -0.81
CA ARG A 201 -4.40 9.35 -0.50
C ARG A 201 -5.39 9.86 0.54
N TYR A 202 -4.91 10.49 1.59
CA TYR A 202 -5.77 10.93 2.71
C TYR A 202 -6.38 12.31 2.52
N TYR A 203 -6.13 12.95 1.40
CA TYR A 203 -6.60 14.29 1.07
C TYR A 203 -7.78 14.27 0.09
N PRO A 204 -8.57 15.34 0.04
CA PRO A 204 -9.56 15.50 -1.02
C PRO A 204 -8.93 15.45 -2.42
N ARG A 205 -9.63 14.91 -3.39
CA ARG A 205 -9.11 14.73 -4.77
C ARG A 205 -8.60 16.01 -5.43
N TRP A 206 -9.11 17.18 -5.06
CA TRP A 206 -8.60 18.46 -5.57
C TRP A 206 -7.15 18.76 -5.15
N CYS A 207 -6.66 18.14 -4.07
CA CYS A 207 -5.27 18.25 -3.63
C CYS A 207 -4.26 17.53 -4.54
N LYS A 208 -4.71 16.85 -5.61
CA LYS A 208 -3.81 16.11 -6.52
C LYS A 208 -2.69 16.97 -7.14
N ALA A 209 -2.90 18.28 -7.22
CA ALA A 209 -1.86 19.20 -7.68
C ALA A 209 -0.58 19.16 -6.83
N ILE A 210 -0.67 18.81 -5.54
CA ILE A 210 0.47 18.68 -4.62
C ILE A 210 1.50 17.70 -5.18
N VAL A 211 1.05 16.55 -5.73
CA VAL A 211 1.92 15.50 -6.27
C VAL A 211 2.75 15.98 -7.48
N ARG A 212 2.27 17.03 -8.18
CA ARG A 212 2.94 17.58 -9.35
C ARG A 212 4.06 18.57 -9.02
N ILE A 213 4.07 19.12 -7.80
CA ILE A 213 5.01 20.18 -7.38
C ILE A 213 6.23 19.54 -6.73
N PRO A 214 7.43 19.56 -7.37
CA PRO A 214 8.66 19.07 -6.75
C PRO A 214 8.95 19.76 -5.41
N GLY A 215 9.50 19.03 -4.45
CA GLY A 215 9.71 19.53 -3.09
C GLY A 215 8.43 19.46 -2.24
N LEU A 216 7.36 20.15 -2.61
CA LEU A 216 6.10 20.12 -1.86
C LEU A 216 5.53 18.71 -1.77
N ARG A 217 5.57 17.93 -2.84
CA ARG A 217 5.10 16.54 -2.85
C ARG A 217 5.83 15.66 -1.83
N GLU A 218 7.10 15.97 -1.51
CA GLU A 218 7.90 15.14 -0.58
C GLU A 218 7.46 15.34 0.87
N VAL A 219 6.93 16.49 1.23
CA VAL A 219 6.53 16.80 2.61
C VAL A 219 5.01 16.83 2.79
N ALA A 220 4.26 17.21 1.76
CA ALA A 220 2.81 17.36 1.84
C ALA A 220 2.03 16.11 1.40
N THR A 221 2.66 15.14 0.70
CA THR A 221 2.03 13.86 0.37
C THR A 221 2.40 12.84 1.43
N TRP A 222 1.54 12.62 2.40
CA TRP A 222 1.83 11.71 3.50
C TRP A 222 1.76 10.23 3.09
N ASN A 223 0.84 9.92 2.21
CA ASN A 223 0.75 8.62 1.55
C ASN A 223 0.47 8.88 0.06
N LEU A 224 1.29 8.31 -0.80
CA LEU A 224 1.09 8.41 -2.24
C LEU A 224 0.22 7.24 -2.70
N LEU A 225 -0.87 7.57 -3.40
CA LEU A 225 -1.66 6.62 -4.16
C LEU A 225 -1.36 6.79 -5.64
N LEU A 226 -1.03 5.69 -6.28
CA LEU A 226 -0.89 5.55 -7.73
C LEU A 226 -1.96 4.59 -8.26
N VAL A 227 -2.71 5.04 -9.23
CA VAL A 227 -3.58 4.20 -10.04
C VAL A 227 -2.93 4.10 -11.41
N LEU A 228 -2.50 2.88 -11.75
CA LEU A 228 -1.77 2.60 -12.98
C LEU A 228 -2.62 1.67 -13.86
N ARG A 229 -2.34 1.71 -15.16
CA ARG A 229 -2.90 0.76 -16.13
C ARG A 229 -1.76 0.07 -16.85
N ARG A 230 -1.78 -1.27 -16.89
CA ARG A 230 -0.84 -2.03 -17.69
C ARG A 230 -1.07 -1.74 -19.17
N VAL A 231 0.00 -1.34 -19.87
CA VAL A 231 0.01 -1.17 -21.33
C VAL A 231 0.04 -2.55 -22.01
N GLU A 232 -0.40 -2.63 -23.24
CA GLU A 232 -0.35 -3.86 -24.05
C GLU A 232 1.08 -4.29 -24.37
#